data_820f2a93f1d0225202e91ad39f591539
#
_entry.id   820f2a93f1d0225202e91ad39f591539
#
_cell.length_a   1.000
_cell.length_b   1.000
_cell.length_c   1.000
_cell.angle_alpha   90.00
_cell.angle_beta   90.00
_cell.angle_gamma   90.00
#
_symmetry.space_group_name_H-M   'P 1'
#
loop_
_entity.id
_entity.type
_entity.pdbx_description
1 polymer ?
#
loop_
_entity_poly.entity_id
_entity_poly.type
_entity_poly.pdbx_seq_one_letter_code
_entity_poly.pdbx_strand_id
1 'polypeptide(L)'
;MQLAERERSAGSKRLLDIGCGAGRNAVPLARLGWSAFGVDLSLAMLAAAAIRVRDERLESQLRLALAAMHGLPFADRSFDFIVAHGIWNLARSGSELRRALAEAARVARPRSALFVFTFSRNTLPAEAQPAPNESFVFTQFSGQPQCFLTAEQLVTELEAVGFAIDPSIPLRELNLPPPGALQTGGAPVIYEGVFRCTRG
;
A
#
# COMPACT_ATOMS: atom_id res chain seq x y z
N MET A 1 -3.78 8.28 -10.45
CA MET A 1 -5.07 8.84 -10.86
C MET A 1 -5.69 8.07 -12.04
N GLN A 2 -5.03 7.91 -13.18
CA GLN A 2 -5.55 7.18 -14.36
C GLN A 2 -6.06 5.75 -14.04
N LEU A 3 -5.34 4.98 -13.22
CA LEU A 3 -5.81 3.65 -12.79
C LEU A 3 -7.17 3.75 -12.07
N ALA A 4 -7.30 4.66 -11.11
CA ALA A 4 -8.52 4.82 -10.34
C ALA A 4 -9.72 5.24 -11.22
N GLU A 5 -9.47 6.10 -12.20
CA GLU A 5 -10.49 6.48 -13.19
C GLU A 5 -10.91 5.28 -14.05
N ARG A 6 -9.95 4.46 -14.51
CA ARG A 6 -10.22 3.24 -15.27
C ARG A 6 -11.07 2.26 -14.47
N GLU A 7 -10.68 1.96 -13.24
CA GLU A 7 -11.41 1.04 -12.35
C GLU A 7 -12.84 1.56 -12.09
N ARG A 8 -12.97 2.86 -11.84
CA ARG A 8 -14.27 3.47 -11.60
C ARG A 8 -15.17 3.41 -12.84
N SER A 9 -14.62 3.68 -14.02
CA SER A 9 -15.34 3.56 -15.30
C SER A 9 -15.76 2.13 -15.61
N ALA A 10 -15.02 1.13 -15.10
CA ALA A 10 -15.37 -0.29 -15.17
C ALA A 10 -16.44 -0.72 -14.14
N GLY A 11 -16.98 0.22 -13.34
CA GLY A 11 -18.08 -0.03 -12.40
C GLY A 11 -17.67 -0.19 -10.94
N SER A 12 -16.38 -0.10 -10.60
CA SER A 12 -15.90 -0.10 -9.22
C SER A 12 -16.39 1.12 -8.45
N LYS A 13 -16.79 0.93 -7.19
CA LYS A 13 -17.43 1.99 -6.38
C LYS A 13 -16.73 2.25 -5.05
N ARG A 14 -16.32 1.19 -4.35
CA ARG A 14 -15.76 1.26 -2.99
C ARG A 14 -14.26 1.13 -3.01
N LEU A 15 -13.59 2.12 -2.40
CA LEU A 15 -12.14 2.21 -2.32
C LEU A 15 -11.69 2.19 -0.86
N LEU A 16 -10.58 1.50 -0.59
CA LEU A 16 -9.89 1.53 0.69
C LEU A 16 -8.47 2.08 0.49
N ASP A 17 -8.08 3.07 1.27
CA ASP A 17 -6.71 3.59 1.38
C ASP A 17 -6.13 3.14 2.73
N ILE A 18 -5.22 2.16 2.71
CA ILE A 18 -4.57 1.62 3.91
C ILE A 18 -3.34 2.47 4.23
N GLY A 19 -3.29 3.06 5.43
CA GLY A 19 -2.28 4.04 5.79
C GLY A 19 -2.53 5.37 5.09
N CYS A 20 -3.76 5.85 5.12
CA CYS A 20 -4.19 7.05 4.38
C CYS A 20 -3.52 8.35 4.84
N GLY A 21 -2.88 8.35 6.02
CA GLY A 21 -2.27 9.53 6.60
C GLY A 21 -3.23 10.72 6.66
N ALA A 22 -2.78 11.89 6.24
CA ALA A 22 -3.60 13.09 6.12
C ALA A 22 -4.47 13.13 4.84
N GLY A 23 -4.79 11.96 4.25
CA GLY A 23 -5.68 11.85 3.11
C GLY A 23 -5.05 12.19 1.76
N ARG A 24 -3.72 12.00 1.61
CA ARG A 24 -3.01 12.34 0.36
C ARG A 24 -3.58 11.64 -0.87
N ASN A 25 -3.97 10.37 -0.76
CA ASN A 25 -4.59 9.60 -1.83
C ASN A 25 -6.11 9.59 -1.70
N ALA A 26 -6.63 9.34 -0.49
CA ALA A 26 -8.06 9.19 -0.24
C ALA A 26 -8.88 10.42 -0.64
N VAL A 27 -8.42 11.65 -0.35
CA VAL A 27 -9.15 12.89 -0.68
C VAL A 27 -9.27 13.10 -2.20
N PRO A 28 -8.20 13.07 -3.00
CA PRO A 28 -8.34 13.18 -4.47
C PRO A 28 -9.20 12.07 -5.08
N LEU A 29 -9.15 10.85 -4.53
CA LEU A 29 -9.96 9.73 -5.02
C LEU A 29 -11.45 9.92 -4.68
N ALA A 30 -11.76 10.46 -3.50
CA ALA A 30 -13.12 10.84 -3.14
C ALA A 30 -13.69 11.94 -4.07
N ARG A 31 -12.87 12.92 -4.46
CA ARG A 31 -13.25 13.94 -5.47
C ARG A 31 -13.62 13.32 -6.83
N LEU A 32 -12.97 12.22 -7.21
CA LEU A 32 -13.33 11.46 -8.42
C LEU A 32 -14.62 10.66 -8.25
N GLY A 33 -15.31 10.80 -7.11
CA GLY A 33 -16.60 10.17 -6.83
C GLY A 33 -16.50 8.72 -6.33
N TRP A 34 -15.35 8.29 -5.78
CA TRP A 34 -15.27 7.04 -5.04
C TRP A 34 -16.00 7.13 -3.70
N SER A 35 -16.68 6.06 -3.31
CA SER A 35 -17.03 5.82 -1.90
C SER A 35 -15.77 5.34 -1.20
N ALA A 36 -14.96 6.28 -0.72
CA ALA A 36 -13.64 6.03 -0.18
C ALA A 36 -13.67 5.81 1.34
N PHE A 37 -12.77 4.95 1.79
CA PHE A 37 -12.49 4.69 3.20
C PHE A 37 -10.98 4.83 3.41
N GLY A 38 -10.57 5.60 4.41
CA GLY A 38 -9.18 5.74 4.82
C GLY A 38 -8.97 5.17 6.20
N VAL A 39 -7.93 4.35 6.37
CA VAL A 39 -7.51 3.89 7.70
C VAL A 39 -6.08 4.31 7.96
N ASP A 40 -5.80 4.70 9.19
CA ASP A 40 -4.45 5.00 9.67
C ASP A 40 -4.34 4.68 11.16
N LEU A 41 -3.13 4.41 11.65
CA LEU A 41 -2.87 4.18 13.07
C LEU A 41 -2.61 5.48 13.84
N SER A 42 -2.35 6.58 13.14
CA SER A 42 -2.07 7.90 13.71
C SER A 42 -3.32 8.74 13.81
N LEU A 43 -3.80 8.96 15.03
CA LEU A 43 -4.94 9.85 15.29
C LEU A 43 -4.68 11.28 14.79
N ALA A 44 -3.43 11.78 14.91
CA ALA A 44 -3.06 13.11 14.43
C ALA A 44 -3.18 13.22 12.90
N MET A 45 -2.77 12.18 12.17
CA MET A 45 -2.93 12.13 10.70
C MET A 45 -4.40 12.06 10.31
N LEU A 46 -5.21 11.26 10.99
CA LEU A 46 -6.65 11.18 10.73
C LEU A 46 -7.35 12.49 11.04
N ALA A 47 -6.94 13.21 12.09
CA ALA A 47 -7.48 14.54 12.39
C ALA A 47 -7.17 15.53 11.25
N ALA A 48 -5.95 15.53 10.72
CA ALA A 48 -5.59 16.35 9.56
C ALA A 48 -6.38 15.94 8.30
N ALA A 49 -6.58 14.65 8.07
CA ALA A 49 -7.43 14.15 6.99
C ALA A 49 -8.89 14.63 7.15
N ALA A 50 -9.44 14.55 8.37
CA ALA A 50 -10.82 14.98 8.66
C ALA A 50 -11.03 16.48 8.42
N ILE A 51 -10.04 17.31 8.72
CA ILE A 51 -10.09 18.75 8.38
C ILE A 51 -10.21 18.92 6.86
N ARG A 52 -9.36 18.25 6.07
CA ARG A 52 -9.42 18.32 4.61
C ARG A 52 -10.74 17.81 4.04
N VAL A 53 -11.27 16.71 4.59
CA VAL A 53 -12.58 16.16 4.18
C VAL A 53 -13.68 17.19 4.36
N ARG A 54 -13.69 17.92 5.50
CA ARG A 54 -14.66 18.97 5.80
C ARG A 54 -14.48 20.18 4.87
N ASP A 55 -13.25 20.68 4.74
CA ASP A 55 -12.94 21.86 3.92
C ASP A 55 -13.34 21.66 2.46
N GLU A 56 -13.25 20.42 1.99
CA GLU A 56 -13.58 20.02 0.62
C GLU A 56 -15.02 19.47 0.48
N ARG A 57 -15.81 19.42 1.56
CA ARG A 57 -17.20 18.90 1.60
C ARG A 57 -17.32 17.47 1.07
N LEU A 58 -16.42 16.60 1.51
CA LEU A 58 -16.32 15.19 1.07
C LEU A 58 -16.83 14.20 2.12
N GLU A 59 -17.56 14.64 3.15
CA GLU A 59 -18.01 13.81 4.28
C GLU A 59 -18.92 12.64 3.85
N SER A 60 -19.63 12.82 2.75
CA SER A 60 -20.46 11.75 2.17
C SER A 60 -19.66 10.75 1.32
N GLN A 61 -18.49 11.14 0.82
CA GLN A 61 -17.65 10.34 -0.06
C GLN A 61 -16.49 9.65 0.67
N LEU A 62 -15.92 10.26 1.73
CA LEU A 62 -14.75 9.74 2.43
C LEU A 62 -15.03 9.57 3.93
N ARG A 63 -14.87 8.33 4.40
CA ARG A 63 -14.95 7.95 5.82
C ARG A 63 -13.57 7.54 6.31
N LEU A 64 -13.25 7.95 7.55
CA LEU A 64 -11.95 7.69 8.18
C LEU A 64 -12.15 6.80 9.41
N ALA A 65 -11.20 5.88 9.64
CA ALA A 65 -11.20 5.03 10.83
C ALA A 65 -9.78 4.85 11.37
N LEU A 66 -9.66 4.83 12.70
CA LEU A 66 -8.41 4.48 13.39
C LEU A 66 -8.26 2.96 13.38
N ALA A 67 -7.28 2.45 12.63
CA ALA A 67 -7.04 1.02 12.56
C ALA A 67 -5.60 0.73 12.11
N ALA A 68 -5.07 -0.42 12.57
CA ALA A 68 -3.81 -0.96 12.08
C ALA A 68 -4.02 -1.68 10.73
N MET A 69 -2.98 -1.68 9.88
CA MET A 69 -3.02 -2.35 8.57
C MET A 69 -3.28 -3.87 8.67
N HIS A 70 -2.99 -4.48 9.81
CA HIS A 70 -3.17 -5.91 10.09
C HIS A 70 -4.44 -6.24 10.91
N GLY A 71 -5.40 -5.30 10.98
CA GLY A 71 -6.67 -5.45 11.69
C GLY A 71 -7.68 -4.44 11.15
N LEU A 72 -8.18 -4.66 9.93
CA LEU A 72 -9.06 -3.73 9.24
C LEU A 72 -10.51 -3.89 9.74
N PRO A 73 -11.20 -2.78 10.14
CA PRO A 73 -12.55 -2.84 10.72
C PRO A 73 -13.65 -2.97 9.66
N PHE A 74 -13.43 -3.82 8.67
CA PHE A 74 -14.36 -4.02 7.56
C PHE A 74 -14.69 -5.50 7.38
N ALA A 75 -15.90 -5.77 6.87
CA ALA A 75 -16.31 -7.11 6.49
C ALA A 75 -15.50 -7.61 5.29
N ASP A 76 -15.47 -8.94 5.12
CA ASP A 76 -14.88 -9.59 3.96
C ASP A 76 -15.49 -9.06 2.66
N ARG A 77 -14.68 -9.04 1.60
CA ARG A 77 -15.13 -8.68 0.23
C ARG A 77 -15.88 -7.36 0.16
N SER A 78 -15.32 -6.33 0.81
CA SER A 78 -15.96 -5.01 0.93
C SER A 78 -15.53 -4.02 -0.14
N PHE A 79 -14.34 -4.18 -0.75
CA PHE A 79 -13.73 -3.15 -1.58
C PHE A 79 -13.42 -3.63 -3.00
N ASP A 80 -13.68 -2.74 -3.96
CA ASP A 80 -13.40 -2.94 -5.38
C ASP A 80 -11.98 -2.47 -5.76
N PHE A 81 -11.45 -1.51 -4.99
CA PHE A 81 -10.09 -0.99 -5.18
C PHE A 81 -9.43 -0.73 -3.83
N ILE A 82 -8.20 -1.21 -3.67
CA ILE A 82 -7.39 -1.02 -2.47
C ILE A 82 -6.11 -0.30 -2.85
N VAL A 83 -5.73 0.68 -2.04
CA VAL A 83 -4.47 1.42 -2.14
C VAL A 83 -3.62 1.11 -0.90
N ALA A 84 -2.39 0.63 -1.12
CA ALA A 84 -1.36 0.45 -0.11
C ALA A 84 -0.12 1.26 -0.52
N HIS A 85 -0.10 2.54 -0.16
CA HIS A 85 0.91 3.47 -0.61
C HIS A 85 1.90 3.83 0.49
N GLY A 86 3.02 3.11 0.56
CA GLY A 86 4.08 3.37 1.54
C GLY A 86 3.70 2.98 2.96
N ILE A 87 2.83 1.99 3.12
CA ILE A 87 2.39 1.50 4.43
C ILE A 87 3.02 0.15 4.77
N TRP A 88 3.16 -0.75 3.83
CA TRP A 88 3.67 -2.10 4.10
C TRP A 88 5.17 -2.13 4.40
N ASN A 89 5.94 -1.17 3.86
CA ASN A 89 7.33 -1.01 4.26
C ASN A 89 7.50 -0.62 5.74
N LEU A 90 6.44 -0.18 6.43
CA LEU A 90 6.46 0.14 7.86
C LEU A 90 6.22 -1.07 8.76
N ALA A 91 5.94 -2.24 8.22
CA ALA A 91 5.85 -3.47 9.00
C ALA A 91 7.19 -3.77 9.69
N ARG A 92 7.13 -4.11 10.98
CA ARG A 92 8.30 -4.32 11.84
C ARG A 92 8.82 -5.75 11.84
N SER A 93 8.05 -6.66 11.25
CA SER A 93 8.39 -8.08 11.07
C SER A 93 7.72 -8.65 9.84
N GLY A 94 8.28 -9.74 9.31
CA GLY A 94 7.66 -10.47 8.21
C GLY A 94 6.27 -11.02 8.58
N SER A 95 6.07 -11.40 9.84
CA SER A 95 4.77 -11.84 10.33
C SER A 95 3.73 -10.71 10.37
N GLU A 96 4.13 -9.48 10.69
CA GLU A 96 3.24 -8.31 10.63
C GLU A 96 2.86 -7.97 9.20
N LEU A 97 3.83 -7.99 8.28
CA LEU A 97 3.56 -7.79 6.86
C LEU A 97 2.56 -8.82 6.34
N ARG A 98 2.80 -10.12 6.59
CA ARG A 98 1.91 -11.20 6.12
C ARG A 98 0.48 -11.06 6.66
N ARG A 99 0.31 -10.65 7.92
CA ARG A 99 -1.01 -10.33 8.47
C ARG A 99 -1.67 -9.15 7.77
N ALA A 100 -0.90 -8.09 7.46
CA ALA A 100 -1.42 -6.93 6.73
C ALA A 100 -1.85 -7.30 5.29
N LEU A 101 -1.07 -8.13 4.59
CA LEU A 101 -1.42 -8.65 3.27
C LEU A 101 -2.69 -9.53 3.33
N ALA A 102 -2.79 -10.40 4.34
CA ALA A 102 -3.97 -11.24 4.55
C ALA A 102 -5.24 -10.42 4.81
N GLU A 103 -5.15 -9.34 5.59
CA GLU A 103 -6.27 -8.43 5.83
C GLU A 103 -6.69 -7.68 4.56
N ALA A 104 -5.72 -7.19 3.76
CA ALA A 104 -6.03 -6.59 2.47
C ALA A 104 -6.76 -7.60 1.55
N ALA A 105 -6.30 -8.86 1.51
CA ALA A 105 -6.94 -9.91 0.72
C ALA A 105 -8.32 -10.31 1.26
N ARG A 106 -8.54 -10.28 2.58
CA ARG A 106 -9.84 -10.57 3.19
C ARG A 106 -10.89 -9.55 2.78
N VAL A 107 -10.53 -8.27 2.81
CA VAL A 107 -11.47 -7.19 2.49
C VAL A 107 -11.62 -6.93 0.99
N ALA A 108 -10.76 -7.50 0.16
CA ALA A 108 -10.79 -7.40 -1.30
C ALA A 108 -11.95 -8.21 -1.89
N ARG A 109 -12.70 -7.62 -2.81
CA ARG A 109 -13.67 -8.35 -3.65
C ARG A 109 -12.96 -9.18 -4.71
N PRO A 110 -13.58 -10.25 -5.20
CA PRO A 110 -13.08 -10.95 -6.38
C PRO A 110 -12.80 -9.98 -7.54
N ARG A 111 -11.66 -10.12 -8.19
CA ARG A 111 -11.17 -9.27 -9.29
C ARG A 111 -10.88 -7.81 -8.92
N SER A 112 -10.99 -7.42 -7.64
CA SER A 112 -10.64 -6.06 -7.21
C SER A 112 -9.19 -5.73 -7.54
N ALA A 113 -8.91 -4.46 -7.76
CA ALA A 113 -7.55 -3.97 -7.96
C ALA A 113 -6.90 -3.63 -6.61
N LEU A 114 -5.62 -3.93 -6.50
CA LEU A 114 -4.75 -3.52 -5.42
C LEU A 114 -3.58 -2.74 -6.01
N PHE A 115 -3.50 -1.44 -5.70
CA PHE A 115 -2.32 -0.63 -6.00
C PHE A 115 -1.32 -0.73 -4.86
N VAL A 116 -0.07 -1.04 -5.20
CA VAL A 116 1.04 -1.18 -4.24
C VAL A 116 2.12 -0.16 -4.58
N PHE A 117 2.57 0.56 -3.55
CA PHE A 117 3.80 1.33 -3.54
C PHE A 117 4.55 0.93 -2.27
N THR A 118 5.76 0.37 -2.40
CA THR A 118 6.56 -0.09 -1.26
C THR A 118 8.05 0.02 -1.53
N PHE A 119 8.88 -0.10 -0.50
CA PHE A 119 10.33 -0.01 -0.64
C PHE A 119 10.92 -1.26 -1.29
N SER A 120 11.83 -1.03 -2.25
CA SER A 120 12.66 -2.07 -2.85
C SER A 120 13.87 -2.38 -1.97
N ARG A 121 14.31 -3.64 -2.02
CA ARG A 121 15.59 -4.10 -1.44
C ARG A 121 16.78 -3.28 -1.98
N ASN A 122 16.69 -2.78 -3.20
CA ASN A 122 17.71 -1.94 -3.83
C ASN A 122 17.82 -0.52 -3.24
N THR A 123 16.98 -0.16 -2.26
CA THR A 123 17.18 1.03 -1.41
C THR A 123 18.39 0.88 -0.49
N LEU A 124 18.74 -0.34 -0.12
CA LEU A 124 19.83 -0.64 0.83
C LEU A 124 21.09 -1.11 0.10
N PRO A 125 22.28 -0.91 0.67
CA PRO A 125 23.50 -1.50 0.15
C PRO A 125 23.37 -3.01 -0.04
N ALA A 126 24.10 -3.56 -1.01
CA ALA A 126 24.02 -4.97 -1.36
C ALA A 126 24.41 -5.88 -0.17
N GLU A 127 25.38 -5.44 0.63
CA GLU A 127 25.89 -6.11 1.82
C GLU A 127 24.99 -6.01 3.06
N ALA A 128 23.92 -5.18 3.02
CA ALA A 128 23.01 -5.04 4.15
C ALA A 128 22.34 -6.38 4.47
N GLN A 129 22.38 -6.74 5.75
CA GLN A 129 21.80 -7.98 6.25
C GLN A 129 20.46 -7.72 6.90
N PRO A 130 19.48 -8.61 6.73
CA PRO A 130 18.21 -8.50 7.42
C PRO A 130 18.38 -8.66 8.93
N ALA A 131 17.39 -8.23 9.67
CA ALA A 131 17.33 -8.45 11.13
C ALA A 131 17.34 -9.96 11.46
N PRO A 132 17.80 -10.37 12.65
CA PRO A 132 17.83 -11.78 13.04
C PRO A 132 16.47 -12.47 12.84
N ASN A 133 16.49 -13.65 12.21
CA ASN A 133 15.30 -14.46 11.87
C ASN A 133 14.31 -13.81 10.91
N GLU A 134 14.70 -12.75 10.20
CA GLU A 134 13.89 -12.09 9.18
C GLU A 134 14.51 -12.26 7.78
N SER A 135 13.68 -12.21 6.74
CA SER A 135 14.13 -12.36 5.35
C SER A 135 14.18 -11.04 4.58
N PHE A 136 13.36 -10.07 4.97
CA PHE A 136 13.21 -8.79 4.28
C PHE A 136 12.94 -7.61 5.24
N VAL A 137 13.21 -7.79 6.54
CA VAL A 137 13.15 -6.70 7.53
C VAL A 137 14.56 -6.22 7.83
N PHE A 138 14.78 -4.92 7.73
CA PHE A 138 16.08 -4.28 7.89
C PHE A 138 15.96 -3.05 8.80
N THR A 139 17.06 -2.68 9.44
CA THR A 139 17.15 -1.49 10.34
C THR A 139 18.06 -0.39 9.80
N GLN A 140 18.82 -0.66 8.75
CA GLN A 140 19.89 0.19 8.25
C GLN A 140 19.41 1.51 7.63
N PHE A 141 18.13 1.59 7.22
CA PHE A 141 17.59 2.78 6.57
C PHE A 141 17.24 3.92 7.56
N SER A 142 16.59 3.56 8.67
CA SER A 142 16.07 4.55 9.62
C SER A 142 16.40 4.25 11.08
N GLY A 143 17.16 3.20 11.34
CA GLY A 143 17.40 2.68 12.69
C GLY A 143 16.20 1.91 13.27
N GLN A 144 15.06 1.90 12.58
CA GLN A 144 13.87 1.14 12.97
C GLN A 144 13.62 -0.02 11.99
N PRO A 145 13.03 -1.14 12.45
CA PRO A 145 12.67 -2.23 11.55
C PRO A 145 11.70 -1.75 10.46
N GLN A 146 12.03 -2.04 9.21
CA GLN A 146 11.21 -1.76 8.03
C GLN A 146 11.39 -2.88 7.00
N CYS A 147 10.37 -3.11 6.18
CA CYS A 147 10.40 -4.10 5.11
C CYS A 147 10.98 -3.52 3.81
N PHE A 148 11.95 -4.25 3.26
CA PHE A 148 12.56 -4.01 1.94
C PHE A 148 12.57 -5.33 1.19
N LEU A 149 11.71 -5.47 0.20
CA LEU A 149 11.54 -6.71 -0.54
C LEU A 149 12.25 -6.66 -1.90
N THR A 150 12.66 -7.81 -2.41
CA THR A 150 12.92 -7.94 -3.84
C THR A 150 11.58 -8.03 -4.60
N ALA A 151 11.61 -7.83 -5.92
CA ALA A 151 10.41 -7.98 -6.75
C ALA A 151 9.79 -9.38 -6.60
N GLU A 152 10.63 -10.41 -6.60
CA GLU A 152 10.22 -11.80 -6.42
C GLU A 152 9.55 -12.04 -5.04
N GLN A 153 10.16 -11.53 -3.96
CA GLN A 153 9.59 -11.63 -2.62
C GLN A 153 8.24 -10.93 -2.54
N LEU A 154 8.12 -9.72 -3.09
CA LEU A 154 6.86 -8.97 -3.09
C LEU A 154 5.74 -9.73 -3.81
N VAL A 155 6.05 -10.28 -4.99
CA VAL A 155 5.11 -11.07 -5.78
C VAL A 155 4.70 -12.34 -5.03
N THR A 156 5.68 -13.08 -4.52
CA THR A 156 5.44 -14.33 -3.77
C THR A 156 4.55 -14.10 -2.54
N GLU A 157 4.81 -13.07 -1.75
CA GLU A 157 4.02 -12.75 -0.56
C GLU A 157 2.57 -12.33 -0.92
N LEU A 158 2.38 -11.62 -2.04
CA LEU A 158 1.05 -11.24 -2.52
C LEU A 158 0.29 -12.43 -3.14
N GLU A 159 0.96 -13.29 -3.91
CA GLU A 159 0.36 -14.50 -4.47
C GLU A 159 -0.07 -15.48 -3.37
N ALA A 160 0.70 -15.60 -2.31
CA ALA A 160 0.36 -16.45 -1.15
C ALA A 160 -0.96 -16.05 -0.49
N VAL A 161 -1.38 -14.79 -0.61
CA VAL A 161 -2.67 -14.31 -0.09
C VAL A 161 -3.74 -14.14 -1.16
N GLY A 162 -3.48 -14.52 -2.42
CA GLY A 162 -4.46 -14.55 -3.50
C GLY A 162 -4.54 -13.24 -4.31
N PHE A 163 -3.43 -12.55 -4.46
CA PHE A 163 -3.28 -11.47 -5.44
C PHE A 163 -2.28 -11.86 -6.52
N ALA A 164 -2.58 -11.63 -7.78
CA ALA A 164 -1.65 -11.81 -8.89
C ALA A 164 -1.38 -10.47 -9.58
N ILE A 165 -0.20 -10.31 -10.19
CA ILE A 165 0.13 -9.10 -10.97
C ILE A 165 -0.91 -8.87 -12.06
N ASP A 166 -1.38 -7.63 -12.21
CA ASP A 166 -2.20 -7.24 -13.35
C ASP A 166 -1.33 -7.27 -14.63
N PRO A 167 -1.62 -8.12 -15.62
CA PRO A 167 -0.78 -8.26 -16.81
C PRO A 167 -0.73 -6.99 -17.67
N SER A 168 -1.68 -6.08 -17.49
CA SER A 168 -1.72 -4.79 -18.23
C SER A 168 -0.90 -3.69 -17.57
N ILE A 169 -0.48 -3.87 -16.30
CA ILE A 169 0.29 -2.88 -15.53
C ILE A 169 1.42 -3.60 -14.79
N PRO A 170 2.59 -3.73 -15.43
CA PRO A 170 3.70 -4.46 -14.84
C PRO A 170 4.21 -3.78 -13.57
N LEU A 171 4.74 -4.58 -12.66
CA LEU A 171 5.50 -4.10 -11.51
C LEU A 171 6.72 -3.30 -12.02
N ARG A 172 6.87 -2.08 -11.55
CA ARG A 172 7.99 -1.19 -11.90
C ARG A 172 8.83 -0.94 -10.67
N GLU A 173 10.14 -0.90 -10.89
CA GLU A 173 11.09 -0.42 -9.91
C GLU A 173 11.54 0.99 -10.31
N LEU A 174 11.39 1.94 -9.44
CA LEU A 174 11.62 3.37 -9.70
C LEU A 174 12.72 3.91 -8.78
N ASN A 175 13.35 5.00 -9.19
CA ASN A 175 14.45 5.67 -8.48
C ASN A 175 15.71 4.80 -8.38
N LEU A 176 15.91 3.84 -9.27
CA LEU A 176 17.19 3.10 -9.36
C LEU A 176 18.32 4.08 -9.67
N PRO A 177 19.42 4.07 -8.88
CA PRO A 177 20.59 4.87 -9.21
C PRO A 177 21.21 4.37 -10.51
N PRO A 178 21.83 5.24 -11.31
CA PRO A 178 22.62 4.80 -12.46
C PRO A 178 23.71 3.80 -12.03
N PRO A 179 24.08 2.85 -12.91
CA PRO A 179 25.17 1.90 -12.61
C PRO A 179 26.44 2.65 -12.19
N GLY A 180 27.01 2.26 -11.04
CA GLY A 180 28.23 2.88 -10.49
C GLY A 180 28.05 4.17 -9.71
N ALA A 181 26.83 4.67 -9.56
CA ALA A 181 26.54 5.80 -8.68
C ALA A 181 26.60 5.38 -7.21
N LEU A 182 27.28 6.20 -6.39
CA LEU A 182 27.23 6.03 -4.94
C LEU A 182 25.81 6.39 -4.45
N GLN A 183 25.21 5.51 -3.66
CA GLN A 183 23.94 5.79 -2.97
C GLN A 183 24.19 6.78 -1.82
N THR A 184 24.25 8.05 -2.12
CA THR A 184 24.36 9.10 -1.12
C THR A 184 23.01 9.81 -0.99
N GLY A 185 22.19 9.42 -0.01
CA GLY A 185 21.07 10.22 0.48
C GLY A 185 19.92 10.53 -0.51
N GLY A 186 19.74 9.74 -1.57
CA GLY A 186 18.66 9.92 -2.54
C GLY A 186 17.29 9.41 -2.04
N ALA A 187 16.25 9.64 -2.84
CA ALA A 187 14.94 9.04 -2.61
C ALA A 187 15.06 7.50 -2.61
N PRO A 188 14.29 6.79 -1.77
CA PRO A 188 14.32 5.33 -1.74
C PRO A 188 13.95 4.75 -3.10
N VAL A 189 14.58 3.63 -3.45
CA VAL A 189 14.13 2.80 -4.57
C VAL A 189 12.82 2.13 -4.17
N ILE A 190 11.85 2.20 -5.04
CA ILE A 190 10.50 1.73 -4.72
C ILE A 190 9.95 0.80 -5.79
N TYR A 191 9.05 -0.08 -5.38
CA TYR A 191 8.17 -0.77 -6.31
C TYR A 191 6.83 -0.05 -6.40
N GLU A 192 6.32 0.07 -7.63
CA GLU A 192 4.96 0.48 -7.94
C GLU A 192 4.34 -0.54 -8.88
N GLY A 193 3.15 -1.03 -8.54
CA GLY A 193 2.46 -2.02 -9.36
C GLY A 193 1.00 -2.19 -8.99
N VAL A 194 0.30 -2.94 -9.83
CA VAL A 194 -1.11 -3.30 -9.65
C VAL A 194 -1.25 -4.81 -9.61
N PHE A 195 -2.05 -5.27 -8.67
CA PHE A 195 -2.39 -6.68 -8.50
C PHE A 195 -3.91 -6.85 -8.58
N ARG A 196 -4.35 -8.06 -8.93
CA ARG A 196 -5.76 -8.45 -8.97
C ARG A 196 -6.05 -9.53 -7.94
N CYS A 197 -7.15 -9.38 -7.20
CA CYS A 197 -7.62 -10.44 -6.33
C CYS A 197 -8.10 -11.64 -7.16
N THR A 198 -7.48 -12.79 -6.94
CA THR A 198 -7.77 -14.06 -7.65
C THR A 198 -8.70 -14.97 -6.86
N ARG A 199 -9.01 -14.62 -5.61
CA ARG A 199 -9.95 -15.37 -4.77
C ARG A 199 -11.37 -15.22 -5.28
N GLY A 200 -12.06 -16.32 -5.46
CA GLY A 200 -13.47 -16.38 -5.84
C GLY A 200 -14.44 -16.21 -4.67
#